data_18debaa02ac2fdb16f2253127b481ca9
#
_entry.id   18debaa02ac2fdb16f2253127b481ca9
#
_cell.length_a   1.000
_cell.length_b   1.000
_cell.length_c   1.000
_cell.angle_alpha   90.00
_cell.angle_beta   90.00
_cell.angle_gamma   90.00
#
_symmetry.space_group_name_H-M   'P 1'
#
loop_
_entity.id
_entity.type
_entity.pdbx_description
1 polymer ?
#
loop_
_entity_poly.entity_id
_entity_poly.type
_entity_poly.pdbx_seq_one_letter_code
_entity_poly.pdbx_strand_id
1 'polypeptide(L)'
;MIQSRKDMKEYIHKDMERNLVSGGAKSKIQILLNPRLLFTVNLRHYEYWANRKKGPLMMVMTAWHYLIHKHLSYKLGFTLYRNQFGPGLYIMHYGTIVVNPKCRIGSNCNINAGVNIGMGGSVIGDNCYLAPGAKIIKPVHIGNNVMIGANAVVTKDIPSDCIVAGIPAKIIKRYNHETKQWVRVSENS
;
A
#
# COMPACT_ATOMS: atom_id res chain seq x y z
N MET A 1 2.58 11.77 5.73
CA MET A 1 3.63 12.11 4.73
C MET A 1 4.96 12.31 5.45
N ILE A 2 6.03 11.75 4.97
CA ILE A 2 7.37 11.84 5.58
C ILE A 2 7.95 13.24 5.38
N GLN A 3 8.24 13.95 6.48
CA GLN A 3 8.86 15.28 6.47
C GLN A 3 10.16 15.34 7.27
N SER A 4 10.36 14.42 8.22
CA SER A 4 11.53 14.37 9.07
C SER A 4 12.26 13.02 8.98
N ARG A 5 13.53 12.98 9.46
CA ARG A 5 14.26 11.72 9.60
C ARG A 5 13.60 10.77 10.61
N LYS A 6 12.91 11.33 11.60
CA LYS A 6 12.15 10.56 12.58
C LYS A 6 10.98 9.84 11.90
N ASP A 7 10.17 10.56 11.10
CA ASP A 7 9.06 9.99 10.36
C ASP A 7 9.53 8.88 9.42
N MET A 8 10.63 9.12 8.68
CA MET A 8 11.18 8.12 7.78
C MET A 8 11.55 6.82 8.52
N LYS A 9 12.24 6.94 9.67
CA LYS A 9 12.60 5.78 10.48
C LYS A 9 11.36 5.05 11.01
N GLU A 10 10.34 5.78 11.46
CA GLU A 10 9.09 5.20 11.93
C GLU A 10 8.36 4.45 10.81
N TYR A 11 8.27 5.03 9.61
CA TYR A 11 7.65 4.37 8.46
C TYR A 11 8.39 3.10 8.08
N ILE A 12 9.73 3.15 7.98
CA ILE A 12 10.55 1.97 7.69
C ILE A 12 10.36 0.91 8.77
N HIS A 13 10.35 1.30 10.05
CA HIS A 13 10.16 0.37 11.16
C HIS A 13 8.82 -0.38 11.05
N LYS A 14 7.72 0.35 10.87
CA LYS A 14 6.38 -0.23 10.70
C LYS A 14 6.25 -1.10 9.45
N ASP A 15 6.86 -0.67 8.33
CA ASP A 15 6.89 -1.47 7.11
C ASP A 15 7.65 -2.78 7.33
N MET A 16 8.79 -2.75 8.03
CA MET A 16 9.59 -3.96 8.30
C MET A 16 8.93 -4.88 9.32
N GLU A 17 8.32 -4.33 10.36
CA GLU A 17 7.54 -5.10 11.35
C GLU A 17 6.42 -5.89 10.65
N ARG A 18 5.67 -5.25 9.75
CA ARG A 18 4.62 -5.91 8.95
C ARG A 18 5.18 -7.00 8.02
N ASN A 19 6.41 -6.86 7.56
CA ASN A 19 7.09 -7.85 6.73
C ASN A 19 7.83 -8.92 7.55
N LEU A 20 7.62 -8.98 8.87
CA LEU A 20 8.26 -9.92 9.79
C LEU A 20 9.79 -9.90 9.73
N VAL A 21 10.36 -8.71 9.50
CA VAL A 21 11.80 -8.49 9.48
C VAL A 21 12.26 -8.14 10.89
N SER A 22 12.92 -9.08 11.56
CA SER A 22 13.53 -8.85 12.88
C SER A 22 14.68 -7.84 12.78
N GLY A 23 14.85 -6.99 13.80
CA GLY A 23 15.93 -5.99 13.84
C GLY A 23 17.35 -6.58 13.86
N GLY A 24 18.36 -5.72 13.71
CA GLY A 24 19.78 -6.09 13.80
C GLY A 24 20.49 -6.27 12.46
N ALA A 25 21.70 -6.81 12.47
CA ALA A 25 22.53 -6.98 11.26
C ALA A 25 21.89 -7.94 10.25
N LYS A 26 21.22 -9.00 10.71
CA LYS A 26 20.50 -9.96 9.84
C LYS A 26 19.40 -9.29 9.03
N SER A 27 18.73 -8.27 9.56
CA SER A 27 17.67 -7.55 8.85
C SER A 27 18.20 -6.76 7.66
N LYS A 28 19.39 -6.17 7.76
CA LYS A 28 20.02 -5.44 6.65
C LYS A 28 20.33 -6.36 5.48
N ILE A 29 20.84 -7.55 5.75
CA ILE A 29 21.11 -8.58 4.75
C ILE A 29 19.78 -9.05 4.12
N GLN A 30 18.77 -9.31 4.93
CA GLN A 30 17.45 -9.73 4.46
C GLN A 30 16.81 -8.67 3.55
N ILE A 31 16.91 -7.39 3.89
CA ILE A 31 16.43 -6.28 3.06
C ILE A 31 17.19 -6.24 1.72
N LEU A 32 18.52 -6.36 1.77
CA LEU A 32 19.36 -6.30 0.56
C LEU A 32 19.09 -7.47 -0.40
N LEU A 33 18.88 -8.66 0.15
CA LEU A 33 18.61 -9.87 -0.65
C LEU A 33 17.16 -9.99 -1.13
N ASN A 34 16.23 -9.20 -0.57
CA ASN A 34 14.83 -9.22 -0.96
C ASN A 34 14.44 -7.94 -1.72
N PRO A 35 14.28 -8.01 -3.06
CA PRO A 35 13.99 -6.81 -3.87
C PRO A 35 12.71 -6.06 -3.45
N ARG A 36 11.68 -6.74 -2.90
CA ARG A 36 10.46 -6.09 -2.40
C ARG A 36 10.74 -5.21 -1.17
N LEU A 37 11.52 -5.76 -0.23
CA LEU A 37 11.92 -5.02 0.97
C LEU A 37 12.83 -3.85 0.60
N LEU A 38 13.77 -4.07 -0.31
CA LEU A 38 14.65 -3.02 -0.82
C LEU A 38 13.84 -1.90 -1.50
N PHE A 39 12.83 -2.27 -2.30
CA PHE A 39 11.90 -1.30 -2.91
C PHE A 39 11.17 -0.47 -1.83
N THR A 40 10.58 -1.13 -0.84
CA THR A 40 9.84 -0.47 0.23
C THR A 40 10.72 0.51 1.02
N VAL A 41 11.91 0.07 1.43
CA VAL A 41 12.87 0.93 2.14
C VAL A 41 13.32 2.10 1.27
N ASN A 42 13.66 1.82 -0.01
CA ASN A 42 14.05 2.89 -0.94
C ASN A 42 12.91 3.88 -1.19
N LEU A 43 11.65 3.43 -1.26
CA LEU A 43 10.49 4.31 -1.38
C LEU A 43 10.46 5.32 -0.23
N ARG A 44 10.67 4.89 1.02
CA ARG A 44 10.68 5.78 2.19
C ARG A 44 11.84 6.78 2.19
N HIS A 45 13.02 6.37 1.74
CA HIS A 45 14.14 7.28 1.50
C HIS A 45 13.83 8.28 0.39
N TYR A 46 13.27 7.83 -0.72
CA TYR A 46 12.85 8.70 -1.82
C TYR A 46 11.82 9.75 -1.36
N GLU A 47 10.79 9.33 -0.60
CA GLU A 47 9.80 10.24 0.00
C GLU A 47 10.46 11.28 0.92
N TYR A 48 11.37 10.85 1.78
CA TYR A 48 12.08 11.73 2.71
C TYR A 48 12.88 12.83 1.99
N TRP A 49 13.68 12.45 0.99
CA TRP A 49 14.50 13.42 0.28
C TRP A 49 13.68 14.35 -0.63
N ALA A 50 12.65 13.81 -1.28
CA ALA A 50 11.79 14.55 -2.20
C ALA A 50 10.83 15.53 -1.52
N ASN A 51 10.46 15.29 -0.24
CA ASN A 51 9.53 16.14 0.51
C ASN A 51 10.22 17.29 1.26
N ARG A 52 11.54 17.34 1.26
CA ARG A 52 12.30 18.41 1.96
C ARG A 52 12.46 19.66 1.10
N LYS A 53 12.83 20.78 1.77
CA LYS A 53 13.19 22.03 1.08
C LYS A 53 14.33 21.77 0.09
N LYS A 54 14.22 22.35 -1.10
CA LYS A 54 15.18 22.17 -2.18
C LYS A 54 16.57 22.73 -1.79
N GLY A 55 17.61 21.95 -2.11
CA GLY A 55 19.00 22.31 -1.97
C GLY A 55 19.84 21.32 -2.80
N PRO A 56 21.11 21.63 -3.14
CA PRO A 56 21.89 20.78 -4.04
C PRO A 56 21.98 19.32 -3.58
N LEU A 57 22.29 19.10 -2.31
CA LEU A 57 22.33 17.76 -1.73
C LEU A 57 20.97 17.03 -1.81
N MET A 58 19.86 17.75 -1.51
CA MET A 58 18.52 17.17 -1.58
C MET A 58 18.15 16.76 -3.00
N MET A 59 18.54 17.55 -3.98
CA MET A 59 18.31 17.24 -5.41
C MET A 59 19.08 15.98 -5.82
N VAL A 60 20.36 15.88 -5.46
CA VAL A 60 21.21 14.72 -5.78
C VAL A 60 20.64 13.46 -5.13
N MET A 61 20.32 13.51 -3.81
CA MET A 61 19.78 12.36 -3.10
C MET A 61 18.39 11.95 -3.62
N THR A 62 17.56 12.92 -3.98
CA THR A 62 16.25 12.65 -4.58
C THR A 62 16.42 11.94 -5.93
N ALA A 63 17.32 12.43 -6.80
CA ALA A 63 17.60 11.81 -8.09
C ALA A 63 18.15 10.39 -7.93
N TRP A 64 19.08 10.19 -7.00
CA TRP A 64 19.65 8.87 -6.69
C TRP A 64 18.56 7.86 -6.28
N HIS A 65 17.74 8.19 -5.28
CA HIS A 65 16.67 7.31 -4.83
C HIS A 65 15.56 7.13 -5.88
N TYR A 66 15.31 8.14 -6.70
CA TYR A 66 14.40 8.03 -7.84
C TYR A 66 14.89 7.02 -8.88
N LEU A 67 16.17 7.03 -9.23
CA LEU A 67 16.74 6.06 -10.19
C LEU A 67 16.64 4.63 -9.66
N ILE A 68 16.96 4.42 -8.37
CA ILE A 68 16.79 3.11 -7.72
C ILE A 68 15.32 2.71 -7.73
N HIS A 69 14.42 3.63 -7.38
CA HIS A 69 12.98 3.40 -7.39
C HIS A 69 12.48 2.97 -8.77
N LYS A 70 12.91 3.66 -9.83
CA LYS A 70 12.54 3.33 -11.21
C LYS A 70 13.07 1.97 -11.64
N HIS A 71 14.32 1.66 -11.33
CA HIS A 71 14.92 0.37 -11.64
C HIS A 71 14.17 -0.79 -10.94
N LEU A 72 13.93 -0.66 -9.63
CA LEU A 72 13.21 -1.69 -8.88
C LEU A 72 11.73 -1.78 -9.29
N SER A 73 11.08 -0.66 -9.61
CA SER A 73 9.71 -0.63 -10.15
C SER A 73 9.61 -1.45 -11.42
N TYR A 74 10.51 -1.23 -12.36
CA TYR A 74 10.55 -1.98 -13.61
C TYR A 74 10.80 -3.48 -13.38
N LYS A 75 11.80 -3.81 -12.55
CA LYS A 75 12.18 -5.19 -12.24
C LYS A 75 11.06 -5.98 -11.54
N LEU A 76 10.28 -5.31 -10.67
CA LEU A 76 9.24 -5.96 -9.85
C LEU A 76 7.83 -5.86 -10.46
N GLY A 77 7.64 -5.06 -11.51
CA GLY A 77 6.35 -4.79 -12.12
C GLY A 77 5.48 -3.80 -11.34
N PHE A 78 6.09 -2.91 -10.53
CA PHE A 78 5.36 -1.96 -9.71
C PHE A 78 5.26 -0.59 -10.37
N THR A 79 4.05 -0.03 -10.42
CA THR A 79 3.78 1.37 -10.74
C THR A 79 3.23 2.05 -9.48
N LEU A 80 4.13 2.33 -8.55
CA LEU A 80 3.84 2.98 -7.27
C LEU A 80 4.61 4.30 -7.19
N TYR A 81 3.96 5.32 -6.61
CA TYR A 81 4.53 6.66 -6.51
C TYR A 81 4.77 7.04 -5.05
N ARG A 82 5.58 8.07 -4.85
CA ARG A 82 5.83 8.64 -3.51
C ARG A 82 4.55 9.19 -2.87
N ASN A 83 4.48 9.15 -1.55
CA ASN A 83 3.41 9.72 -0.74
C ASN A 83 2.02 9.11 -0.98
N GLN A 84 1.96 7.89 -1.48
CA GLN A 84 0.70 7.19 -1.69
C GLN A 84 0.26 6.38 -0.47
N PHE A 85 1.21 5.80 0.25
CA PHE A 85 0.94 4.86 1.33
C PHE A 85 1.36 5.42 2.69
N GLY A 86 0.51 5.23 3.68
CA GLY A 86 0.86 5.36 5.08
C GLY A 86 1.93 4.36 5.53
N PRO A 87 2.35 4.40 6.81
CA PRO A 87 3.29 3.44 7.37
C PRO A 87 2.68 2.04 7.48
N GLY A 88 3.50 1.00 7.50
CA GLY A 88 3.04 -0.39 7.56
C GLY A 88 2.62 -0.97 6.20
N LEU A 89 3.20 -0.47 5.11
CA LEU A 89 2.98 -1.03 3.77
C LEU A 89 3.55 -2.46 3.71
N TYR A 90 2.70 -3.41 3.35
CA TYR A 90 3.09 -4.79 3.10
C TYR A 90 2.77 -5.19 1.66
N ILE A 91 3.80 -5.26 0.82
CA ILE A 91 3.70 -5.81 -0.54
C ILE A 91 3.95 -7.31 -0.44
N MET A 92 2.92 -8.13 -0.61
CA MET A 92 3.02 -9.57 -0.34
C MET A 92 3.83 -10.32 -1.40
N HIS A 93 3.65 -9.99 -2.67
CA HIS A 93 4.32 -10.65 -3.80
C HIS A 93 4.76 -9.62 -4.84
N TYR A 94 5.80 -9.95 -5.62
CA TYR A 94 6.12 -9.19 -6.83
C TYR A 94 5.20 -9.61 -7.97
N GLY A 95 5.12 -8.76 -8.99
CA GLY A 95 4.20 -8.85 -10.11
C GLY A 95 3.49 -7.53 -10.34
N THR A 96 2.66 -7.43 -11.35
CA THR A 96 2.05 -6.16 -11.73
C THR A 96 1.21 -5.57 -10.59
N ILE A 97 1.63 -4.42 -10.06
CA ILE A 97 0.86 -3.61 -9.12
C ILE A 97 0.84 -2.18 -9.67
N VAL A 98 -0.36 -1.66 -9.95
CA VAL A 98 -0.53 -0.31 -10.52
C VAL A 98 -1.42 0.52 -9.61
N VAL A 99 -0.91 1.67 -9.15
CA VAL A 99 -1.67 2.62 -8.33
C VAL A 99 -1.56 4.01 -8.96
N ASN A 100 -2.69 4.61 -9.31
CA ASN A 100 -2.74 5.95 -9.88
C ASN A 100 -2.10 6.97 -8.92
N PRO A 101 -1.27 7.93 -9.40
CA PRO A 101 -0.53 8.87 -8.56
C PRO A 101 -1.38 9.75 -7.64
N LYS A 102 -2.66 9.94 -7.95
CA LYS A 102 -3.59 10.73 -7.14
C LYS A 102 -4.21 9.95 -5.97
N CYS A 103 -4.01 8.63 -5.91
CA CYS A 103 -4.54 7.81 -4.81
C CYS A 103 -3.82 8.08 -3.49
N ARG A 104 -4.57 7.95 -2.41
CA ARG A 104 -4.05 7.99 -1.04
C ARG A 104 -4.54 6.75 -0.29
N ILE A 105 -3.60 6.05 0.32
CA ILE A 105 -3.83 4.79 1.00
C ILE A 105 -3.27 4.93 2.41
N GLY A 106 -4.07 4.58 3.38
CA GLY A 106 -3.74 4.71 4.80
C GLY A 106 -2.65 3.76 5.28
N SER A 107 -2.57 3.61 6.58
CA SER A 107 -1.58 2.78 7.27
C SER A 107 -1.94 1.29 7.19
N ASN A 108 -0.93 0.43 7.33
CA ASN A 108 -1.09 -1.02 7.41
C ASN A 108 -1.81 -1.64 6.20
N CYS A 109 -1.59 -1.09 5.01
CA CYS A 109 -2.15 -1.66 3.79
C CYS A 109 -1.37 -2.90 3.35
N ASN A 110 -2.09 -4.00 3.11
CA ASN A 110 -1.58 -5.18 2.43
C ASN A 110 -1.99 -5.11 0.96
N ILE A 111 -1.02 -5.17 0.06
CA ILE A 111 -1.28 -5.13 -1.38
C ILE A 111 -0.64 -6.33 -2.08
N ASN A 112 -1.40 -6.97 -2.94
CA ASN A 112 -0.99 -8.17 -3.66
C ASN A 112 -0.74 -7.92 -5.15
N ALA A 113 -0.12 -8.89 -5.81
CA ALA A 113 0.09 -8.89 -7.25
C ALA A 113 -1.24 -8.79 -8.03
N GLY A 114 -1.22 -8.13 -9.17
CA GLY A 114 -2.39 -7.93 -10.03
C GLY A 114 -3.34 -6.82 -9.58
N VAL A 115 -3.08 -6.18 -8.42
CA VAL A 115 -3.90 -5.06 -7.96
C VAL A 115 -3.74 -3.88 -8.91
N ASN A 116 -4.88 -3.31 -9.33
CA ASN A 116 -4.91 -2.13 -10.18
C ASN A 116 -5.89 -1.09 -9.61
N ILE A 117 -5.37 0.08 -9.29
CA ILE A 117 -6.15 1.26 -8.88
C ILE A 117 -6.01 2.29 -9.99
N GLY A 118 -6.92 2.23 -10.96
CA GLY A 118 -6.78 2.89 -12.25
C GLY A 118 -7.14 4.37 -12.25
N MET A 119 -8.43 4.70 -12.26
CA MET A 119 -8.86 6.11 -12.33
C MET A 119 -8.61 6.83 -11.02
N GLY A 120 -7.96 7.99 -11.11
CA GLY A 120 -7.33 8.66 -10.00
C GLY A 120 -8.23 9.23 -8.93
N GLY A 121 -7.66 9.45 -7.74
CA GLY A 121 -8.28 10.14 -6.63
C GLY A 121 -8.96 9.23 -5.60
N SER A 122 -8.86 7.90 -5.73
CA SER A 122 -9.37 7.00 -4.69
C SER A 122 -8.63 7.21 -3.37
N VAL A 123 -9.42 7.22 -2.29
CA VAL A 123 -8.92 7.26 -0.92
C VAL A 123 -9.25 5.94 -0.25
N ILE A 124 -8.25 5.27 0.28
CA ILE A 124 -8.36 3.99 0.96
C ILE A 124 -7.89 4.19 2.40
N GLY A 125 -8.69 3.77 3.35
CA GLY A 125 -8.39 3.92 4.77
C GLY A 125 -7.30 2.99 5.29
N ASP A 126 -7.23 2.88 6.61
CA ASP A 126 -6.23 2.08 7.32
C ASP A 126 -6.60 0.59 7.37
N ASN A 127 -5.60 -0.27 7.56
CA ASN A 127 -5.75 -1.71 7.76
C ASN A 127 -6.49 -2.42 6.61
N CYS A 128 -6.31 -1.95 5.38
CA CYS A 128 -6.96 -2.54 4.22
C CYS A 128 -6.14 -3.68 3.61
N TYR A 129 -6.83 -4.70 3.13
CA TYR A 129 -6.28 -5.84 2.41
C TYR A 129 -6.80 -5.86 0.98
N LEU A 130 -5.90 -5.67 0.02
CA LEU A 130 -6.19 -5.74 -1.41
C LEU A 130 -5.69 -7.09 -1.93
N ALA A 131 -6.62 -8.03 -2.12
CA ALA A 131 -6.30 -9.39 -2.55
C ALA A 131 -5.77 -9.45 -3.99
N PRO A 132 -5.15 -10.56 -4.42
CA PRO A 132 -4.62 -10.71 -5.77
C PRO A 132 -5.63 -10.36 -6.85
N GLY A 133 -5.22 -9.54 -7.81
CA GLY A 133 -6.04 -9.17 -8.95
C GLY A 133 -7.18 -8.18 -8.65
N ALA A 134 -7.33 -7.67 -7.43
CA ALA A 134 -8.37 -6.69 -7.10
C ALA A 134 -8.22 -5.42 -7.95
N LYS A 135 -9.34 -4.89 -8.44
CA LYS A 135 -9.38 -3.72 -9.32
C LYS A 135 -10.28 -2.63 -8.73
N ILE A 136 -9.78 -1.40 -8.74
CA ILE A 136 -10.55 -0.21 -8.36
C ILE A 136 -10.57 0.68 -9.60
N ILE A 137 -11.70 0.73 -10.30
CA ILE A 137 -11.79 1.31 -11.63
C ILE A 137 -12.40 2.71 -11.69
N LYS A 138 -12.88 3.21 -10.54
CA LYS A 138 -13.42 4.58 -10.40
C LYS A 138 -12.80 5.26 -9.18
N PRO A 139 -12.80 6.60 -9.11
CA PRO A 139 -12.51 7.32 -7.87
C PRO A 139 -13.55 6.93 -6.82
N VAL A 140 -13.11 6.31 -5.73
CA VAL A 140 -13.97 5.82 -4.63
C VAL A 140 -13.33 6.10 -3.28
N HIS A 141 -14.17 6.18 -2.26
CA HIS A 141 -13.78 6.17 -0.86
C HIS A 141 -13.95 4.77 -0.28
N ILE A 142 -12.88 4.19 0.23
CA ILE A 142 -12.87 2.91 0.92
C ILE A 142 -12.47 3.16 2.37
N GLY A 143 -13.33 2.74 3.29
CA GLY A 143 -13.12 2.94 4.73
C GLY A 143 -11.96 2.13 5.30
N ASN A 144 -11.87 2.10 6.61
CA ASN A 144 -10.86 1.33 7.35
C ASN A 144 -11.27 -0.15 7.49
N ASN A 145 -10.29 -1.02 7.72
CA ASN A 145 -10.50 -2.46 7.98
C ASN A 145 -11.28 -3.14 6.85
N VAL A 146 -11.04 -2.74 5.60
CA VAL A 146 -11.72 -3.31 4.43
C VAL A 146 -10.86 -4.38 3.79
N MET A 147 -11.48 -5.52 3.47
CA MET A 147 -10.86 -6.56 2.66
C MET A 147 -11.54 -6.63 1.30
N ILE A 148 -10.76 -6.40 0.23
CA ILE A 148 -11.20 -6.54 -1.15
C ILE A 148 -10.76 -7.92 -1.62
N GLY A 149 -11.72 -8.77 -1.97
CA GLY A 149 -11.49 -10.15 -2.41
C GLY A 149 -10.72 -10.26 -3.73
N ALA A 150 -10.17 -11.45 -3.98
CA ALA A 150 -9.42 -11.70 -5.20
C ALA A 150 -10.27 -11.45 -6.46
N ASN A 151 -9.66 -10.78 -7.45
CA ASN A 151 -10.30 -10.39 -8.71
C ASN A 151 -11.60 -9.57 -8.58
N ALA A 152 -11.90 -9.04 -7.41
CA ALA A 152 -13.06 -8.16 -7.22
C ALA A 152 -12.87 -6.83 -7.98
N VAL A 153 -13.97 -6.29 -8.52
CA VAL A 153 -13.98 -5.01 -9.26
C VAL A 153 -14.80 -3.99 -8.48
N VAL A 154 -14.13 -3.07 -7.82
CA VAL A 154 -14.75 -2.01 -7.04
C VAL A 154 -15.16 -0.85 -7.94
N THR A 155 -16.45 -0.49 -7.88
CA THR A 155 -17.06 0.57 -8.69
C THR A 155 -17.80 1.62 -7.86
N LYS A 156 -17.92 1.41 -6.54
CA LYS A 156 -18.63 2.29 -5.59
C LYS A 156 -17.85 2.38 -4.28
N ASP A 157 -18.18 3.37 -3.47
CA ASP A 157 -17.64 3.55 -2.13
C ASP A 157 -17.92 2.32 -1.26
N ILE A 158 -16.98 2.02 -0.37
CA ILE A 158 -17.06 0.89 0.56
C ILE A 158 -16.91 1.44 1.98
N PRO A 159 -17.91 1.23 2.87
CA PRO A 159 -17.79 1.63 4.25
C PRO A 159 -16.73 0.80 4.98
N SER A 160 -16.32 1.27 6.17
CA SER A 160 -15.40 0.54 7.04
C SER A 160 -15.95 -0.83 7.46
N ASP A 161 -15.04 -1.68 7.90
CA ASP A 161 -15.37 -2.96 8.55
C ASP A 161 -16.16 -3.90 7.63
N CYS A 162 -15.77 -3.97 6.36
CA CYS A 162 -16.41 -4.78 5.34
C CYS A 162 -15.46 -5.71 4.59
N ILE A 163 -15.98 -6.86 4.19
CA ILE A 163 -15.37 -7.72 3.18
C ILE A 163 -16.22 -7.63 1.92
N VAL A 164 -15.58 -7.30 0.79
CA VAL A 164 -16.25 -7.19 -0.50
C VAL A 164 -15.66 -8.16 -1.51
N ALA A 165 -16.49 -8.69 -2.40
CA ALA A 165 -16.06 -9.57 -3.48
C ALA A 165 -16.99 -9.46 -4.70
N GLY A 166 -16.55 -9.99 -5.83
CA GLY A 166 -17.35 -10.09 -7.07
C GLY A 166 -17.11 -8.98 -8.09
N ILE A 167 -17.84 -9.06 -9.22
CA ILE A 167 -17.79 -8.13 -10.34
C ILE A 167 -19.23 -7.78 -10.71
N PRO A 168 -19.73 -6.56 -10.35
CA PRO A 168 -19.09 -5.58 -9.46
C PRO A 168 -19.00 -6.08 -8.00
N ALA A 169 -18.02 -5.52 -7.26
CA ALA A 169 -17.83 -5.89 -5.86
C ALA A 169 -19.04 -5.49 -5.00
N LYS A 170 -19.52 -6.46 -4.19
CA LYS A 170 -20.60 -6.30 -3.22
C LYS A 170 -20.08 -6.65 -1.83
N ILE A 171 -20.68 -6.08 -0.80
CA ILE A 171 -20.36 -6.43 0.59
C ILE A 171 -20.89 -7.85 0.86
N ILE A 172 -19.98 -8.75 1.24
CA ILE A 172 -20.31 -10.14 1.57
C ILE A 172 -20.25 -10.42 3.07
N LYS A 173 -19.49 -9.60 3.82
CA LYS A 173 -19.44 -9.67 5.29
C LYS A 173 -19.28 -8.27 5.88
N ARG A 174 -19.80 -8.09 7.10
CA ARG A 174 -19.55 -6.94 7.96
C ARG A 174 -18.97 -7.39 9.29
N TYR A 175 -18.08 -6.60 9.87
CA TYR A 175 -17.55 -6.87 11.20
C TYR A 175 -18.56 -6.41 12.24
N ASN A 176 -18.95 -7.33 13.12
CA ASN A 176 -19.78 -7.00 14.28
C ASN A 176 -18.87 -6.70 15.47
N HIS A 177 -18.88 -5.46 15.95
CA HIS A 177 -18.03 -4.98 17.04
C HIS A 177 -18.42 -5.55 18.41
N GLU A 178 -19.68 -5.95 18.60
CA GLU A 178 -20.18 -6.55 19.84
C GLU A 178 -19.69 -8.00 19.97
N THR A 179 -19.90 -8.81 18.92
CA THR A 179 -19.50 -10.22 18.91
C THR A 179 -18.05 -10.44 18.49
N LYS A 180 -17.36 -9.38 18.02
CA LYS A 180 -15.99 -9.43 17.46
C LYS A 180 -15.83 -10.46 16.33
N GLN A 181 -16.85 -10.62 15.49
CA GLN A 181 -16.88 -11.60 14.41
C GLN A 181 -17.31 -11.00 13.07
N TRP A 182 -16.86 -11.62 11.99
CA TRP A 182 -17.29 -11.31 10.64
C TRP A 182 -18.62 -12.01 10.32
N VAL A 183 -19.68 -11.24 10.19
CA VAL A 183 -21.04 -11.72 9.91
C VAL A 183 -21.34 -11.60 8.41
N ARG A 184 -21.91 -12.65 7.82
CA ARG A 184 -22.36 -12.64 6.43
C ARG A 184 -23.53 -11.66 6.25
N VAL A 185 -23.51 -10.92 5.14
CA VAL A 185 -24.68 -10.12 4.72
C VAL A 185 -25.56 -11.03 3.87
N SER A 186 -26.85 -11.14 4.22
CA SER A 186 -27.83 -11.86 3.40
C SER A 186 -28.03 -11.16 2.05
N GLU A 187 -28.20 -11.92 0.97
CA GLU A 187 -28.34 -11.36 -0.39
C GLU A 187 -29.60 -10.52 -0.62
N ASN A 188 -30.47 -10.38 0.38
CA ASN A 188 -31.78 -9.72 0.30
C ASN A 188 -31.81 -8.30 0.89
N SER A 189 -30.70 -7.57 0.87
CA SER A 189 -30.68 -6.17 1.33
C SER A 189 -29.97 -5.25 0.34
#